data_b0febee3f0d6542b38cb0c56bbad8d65
#
_entry.id   b0febee3f0d6542b38cb0c56bbad8d65
#
_cell.length_a   1.000
_cell.length_b   1.000
_cell.length_c   1.000
_cell.angle_alpha   90.00
_cell.angle_beta   90.00
_cell.angle_gamma   90.00
#
_symmetry.space_group_name_H-M   'P 1'
#
loop_
_entity.id
_entity.type
_entity.pdbx_description
1 polymer ?
#
loop_
_entity_poly.entity_id
_entity_poly.type
_entity_poly.pdbx_seq_one_letter_code
_entity_poly.pdbx_strand_id
1 'polypeptide(L)'
;MTDKASQHIMHRRTFLQASAGAAALGLAASIVPEFARASGGLVALVHTQAAGDNGPVDQMIAKLKQLSEEKGFEHRAIYAQDPATYETIYRTLGDAGAAIIISTFNEVAEPFKALAPSYPGTKWIQLFADPFEPAIPNVVTVSYDYYLGCYLSGVFAAKMTTTGKTGFIGGVSIPPLNADFNAFKAGVHSIKPDASVIAAFAGSFQDPAKGQEIAAQMYNDGIDYIQTDAAATDGGIIAAANEKEGRMVSCLAPGQYALGPKSLISIVGLDFGVSLYNETTKAVGPEWKGGTHEHTGLGTGVIDFIPSPVFAEQGPPELNARAKEALVEVEKARAGILDGSIKVPFNTTL
;
A
#
# COMPACT_ATOMS: atom_id res chain seq x y z
N MET A 1 40.83 -21.81 62.13
CA MET A 1 39.58 -22.08 62.88
C MET A 1 38.59 -22.44 61.75
N THR A 2 38.50 -23.70 61.38
CA THR A 2 37.58 -24.74 61.88
C THR A 2 36.13 -24.38 61.47
N ASP A 3 35.31 -25.14 60.78
CA ASP A 3 35.31 -26.58 60.54
C ASP A 3 34.15 -26.92 59.51
N LYS A 4 34.36 -28.00 58.76
CA LYS A 4 33.46 -29.09 58.36
C LYS A 4 32.18 -28.80 57.57
N ALA A 5 32.09 -29.20 56.38
CA ALA A 5 31.83 -30.54 55.81
C ALA A 5 30.62 -31.27 56.38
N SER A 6 29.61 -31.56 55.55
CA SER A 6 29.01 -32.89 55.49
C SER A 6 28.28 -33.19 54.23
N GLN A 7 28.77 -34.16 53.47
CA GLN A 7 28.12 -34.89 52.40
C GLN A 7 27.03 -35.80 52.97
N HIS A 8 25.93 -35.98 52.25
CA HIS A 8 25.15 -37.19 52.33
C HIS A 8 24.79 -37.73 50.96
N ILE A 9 25.54 -38.77 50.62
CA ILE A 9 25.22 -39.74 49.58
C ILE A 9 24.29 -40.78 50.25
N MET A 10 23.19 -41.11 49.58
CA MET A 10 22.52 -42.41 49.84
C MET A 10 21.76 -42.88 48.58
N HIS A 11 22.36 -43.80 47.97
CA HIS A 11 22.03 -45.21 47.69
C HIS A 11 20.79 -45.51 46.84
N ARG A 12 21.16 -46.09 45.69
CA ARG A 12 20.30 -46.97 44.86
C ARG A 12 19.94 -48.25 45.66
N ARG A 13 18.77 -48.73 45.41
CA ARG A 13 18.31 -50.14 45.32
C ARG A 13 17.02 -50.42 46.09
N THR A 14 16.22 -51.16 45.35
CA THR A 14 15.19 -52.13 45.71
C THR A 14 13.78 -51.60 46.00
N PHE A 15 12.87 -51.85 45.03
CA PHE A 15 11.87 -52.88 45.24
C PHE A 15 11.23 -53.31 43.90
N LEU A 16 11.46 -54.57 43.58
CA LEU A 16 10.70 -55.35 42.61
C LEU A 16 9.66 -56.19 43.40
N GLN A 17 8.56 -56.53 42.72
CA GLN A 17 7.50 -57.50 43.00
C GLN A 17 6.25 -56.87 43.69
N ALA A 18 5.05 -57.10 43.24
CA ALA A 18 4.37 -58.15 42.46
C ALA A 18 3.00 -57.59 42.02
N SER A 19 2.48 -57.96 40.99
CA SER A 19 1.74 -59.01 40.38
C SER A 19 0.39 -58.54 39.80
N ALA A 20 0.23 -58.87 38.53
CA ALA A 20 -0.94 -59.39 37.85
C ALA A 20 -2.31 -58.70 37.98
N GLY A 21 -2.83 -58.32 36.85
CA GLY A 21 -4.29 -58.30 36.62
C GLY A 21 -4.79 -57.27 35.65
N ALA A 22 -5.30 -57.75 34.55
CA ALA A 22 -6.26 -57.12 33.63
C ALA A 22 -5.71 -56.27 32.49
N ALA A 23 -5.73 -56.92 31.33
CA ALA A 23 -5.66 -56.24 30.02
C ALA A 23 -6.85 -55.28 29.86
N ALA A 24 -6.47 -54.01 29.65
CA ALA A 24 -7.35 -53.05 28.98
C ALA A 24 -6.51 -52.39 27.89
N LEU A 25 -6.78 -52.73 26.67
CA LEU A 25 -6.35 -52.00 25.49
C LEU A 25 -6.89 -50.55 25.55
N GLY A 26 -6.14 -49.68 26.22
CA GLY A 26 -6.34 -48.27 26.15
C GLY A 26 -5.48 -47.72 24.99
N LEU A 27 -6.09 -47.34 23.90
CA LEU A 27 -5.49 -46.48 22.88
C LEU A 27 -4.91 -45.24 23.62
N ALA A 28 -3.60 -45.20 23.75
CA ALA A 28 -2.91 -43.94 24.00
C ALA A 28 -3.08 -43.07 22.79
N ALA A 29 -4.20 -42.33 22.74
CA ALA A 29 -4.29 -41.14 21.90
C ALA A 29 -3.18 -40.20 22.39
N SER A 30 -2.12 -40.10 21.63
CA SER A 30 -1.15 -39.03 21.75
C SER A 30 -1.94 -37.72 21.70
N ILE A 31 -2.08 -37.07 22.85
CA ILE A 31 -2.54 -35.70 22.95
C ILE A 31 -1.42 -34.87 22.34
N VAL A 32 -1.42 -34.77 21.01
CA VAL A 32 -0.82 -33.65 20.32
C VAL A 32 -1.66 -32.45 20.79
N PRO A 33 -1.07 -31.41 21.39
CA PRO A 33 -1.86 -30.22 21.67
C PRO A 33 -2.40 -29.76 20.34
N GLU A 34 -3.71 -29.88 20.18
CA GLU A 34 -4.44 -29.23 19.14
C GLU A 34 -4.22 -27.73 19.39
N PHE A 35 -3.19 -27.18 18.77
CA PHE A 35 -3.14 -25.75 18.56
C PHE A 35 -4.47 -25.45 17.87
N ALA A 36 -5.35 -24.75 18.61
CA ALA A 36 -6.63 -24.32 18.09
C ALA A 36 -6.35 -23.68 16.72
N ARG A 37 -6.66 -24.41 15.63
CA ARG A 37 -6.60 -23.85 14.31
C ARG A 37 -7.53 -22.66 14.35
N ALA A 38 -6.99 -21.47 14.17
CA ALA A 38 -7.80 -20.29 13.98
C ALA A 38 -8.89 -20.67 12.96
N SER A 39 -10.16 -20.46 13.30
CA SER A 39 -11.30 -20.97 12.56
C SER A 39 -11.36 -20.48 11.11
N GLY A 40 -10.51 -19.53 10.72
CA GLY A 40 -10.44 -18.89 9.40
C GLY A 40 -9.27 -19.34 8.50
N GLY A 41 -8.38 -20.26 8.92
CA GLY A 41 -7.22 -20.68 8.14
C GLY A 41 -6.08 -19.62 8.09
N LEU A 42 -5.10 -19.83 7.21
CA LEU A 42 -3.97 -18.93 7.00
C LEU A 42 -4.27 -17.93 5.87
N VAL A 43 -4.09 -16.65 6.15
CA VAL A 43 -4.07 -15.56 5.16
C VAL A 43 -2.64 -15.01 5.06
N ALA A 44 -2.03 -15.09 3.90
CA ALA A 44 -0.66 -14.67 3.67
C ALA A 44 -0.57 -13.46 2.73
N LEU A 45 0.15 -12.43 3.14
CA LEU A 45 0.58 -11.32 2.29
C LEU A 45 2.01 -11.57 1.86
N VAL A 46 2.27 -11.62 0.55
CA VAL A 46 3.61 -11.66 -0.02
C VAL A 46 3.90 -10.31 -0.65
N HIS A 47 4.93 -9.63 -0.18
CA HIS A 47 5.29 -8.29 -0.66
C HIS A 47 6.75 -8.23 -1.12
N THR A 48 7.03 -7.43 -2.15
CA THR A 48 8.32 -7.33 -2.82
C THR A 48 9.13 -6.10 -2.39
N GLN A 49 8.48 -5.14 -1.74
CA GLN A 49 9.14 -3.97 -1.16
C GLN A 49 9.31 -4.15 0.35
N ALA A 50 10.37 -3.56 0.91
CA ALA A 50 10.64 -3.61 2.34
C ALA A 50 9.56 -2.85 3.14
N ALA A 51 9.31 -3.31 4.37
CA ALA A 51 8.50 -2.60 5.36
C ALA A 51 9.40 -1.70 6.25
N GLY A 52 8.78 -0.74 6.96
CA GLY A 52 9.46 0.09 7.96
C GLY A 52 9.62 1.55 7.58
N ASP A 53 9.00 1.98 6.48
CA ASP A 53 9.01 3.38 6.00
C ASP A 53 7.66 4.11 6.19
N ASN A 54 6.70 3.49 6.89
CA ASN A 54 5.29 3.90 6.99
C ASN A 54 4.57 4.02 5.64
N GLY A 55 5.09 3.33 4.62
CA GLY A 55 4.55 3.31 3.27
C GLY A 55 3.48 2.24 3.05
N PRO A 56 3.22 1.90 1.77
CA PRO A 56 2.15 0.98 1.38
C PRO A 56 2.21 -0.40 2.04
N VAL A 57 3.42 -0.95 2.21
CA VAL A 57 3.60 -2.29 2.83
C VAL A 57 3.22 -2.27 4.30
N ASP A 58 3.64 -1.24 5.05
CA ASP A 58 3.28 -1.09 6.46
C ASP A 58 1.78 -0.93 6.65
N GLN A 59 1.12 -0.17 5.77
CA GLN A 59 -0.36 -0.03 5.77
C GLN A 59 -1.04 -1.39 5.57
N MET A 60 -0.58 -2.19 4.61
CA MET A 60 -1.12 -3.53 4.34
C MET A 60 -0.91 -4.48 5.51
N ILE A 61 0.29 -4.52 6.10
CA ILE A 61 0.59 -5.37 7.26
C ILE A 61 -0.29 -4.99 8.45
N ALA A 62 -0.43 -3.70 8.74
CA ALA A 62 -1.26 -3.22 9.82
C ALA A 62 -2.74 -3.61 9.64
N LYS A 63 -3.27 -3.47 8.43
CA LYS A 63 -4.66 -3.82 8.11
C LYS A 63 -4.88 -5.33 8.08
N LEU A 64 -3.92 -6.11 7.61
CA LEU A 64 -3.98 -7.57 7.66
C LEU A 64 -4.04 -8.07 9.11
N LYS A 65 -3.20 -7.50 9.98
CA LYS A 65 -3.21 -7.80 11.41
C LYS A 65 -4.55 -7.43 12.05
N GLN A 66 -5.04 -6.21 11.80
CA GLN A 66 -6.36 -5.77 12.29
C GLN A 66 -7.45 -6.77 11.89
N LEU A 67 -7.53 -7.14 10.62
CA LEU A 67 -8.56 -8.03 10.10
C LEU A 67 -8.43 -9.46 10.68
N SER A 68 -7.19 -9.93 10.89
CA SER A 68 -6.91 -11.20 11.55
C SER A 68 -7.49 -11.25 12.98
N GLU A 69 -7.31 -10.17 13.74
CA GLU A 69 -7.88 -10.04 15.09
C GLU A 69 -9.41 -9.99 15.06
N GLU A 70 -10.01 -9.28 14.08
CA GLU A 70 -11.46 -9.15 13.93
C GLU A 70 -12.15 -10.44 13.46
N LYS A 71 -11.52 -11.22 12.59
CA LYS A 71 -12.12 -12.39 11.93
C LYS A 71 -11.60 -13.73 12.45
N GLY A 72 -10.55 -13.76 13.26
CA GLY A 72 -10.02 -14.95 13.91
C GLY A 72 -9.29 -15.91 12.96
N PHE A 73 -8.50 -15.41 12.01
CA PHE A 73 -7.62 -16.21 11.16
C PHE A 73 -6.13 -16.00 11.50
N GLU A 74 -5.27 -16.96 11.12
CA GLU A 74 -3.81 -16.78 11.19
C GLU A 74 -3.35 -15.88 10.05
N HIS A 75 -2.45 -14.93 10.30
CA HIS A 75 -1.88 -14.08 9.25
C HIS A 75 -0.37 -14.19 9.19
N ARG A 76 0.18 -14.00 7.99
CA ARG A 76 1.63 -13.86 7.75
C ARG A 76 1.90 -12.77 6.71
N ALA A 77 2.92 -11.96 6.96
CA ALA A 77 3.51 -11.08 5.95
C ALA A 77 4.91 -11.63 5.62
N ILE A 78 5.19 -11.81 4.33
CA ILE A 78 6.41 -12.42 3.82
C ILE A 78 7.08 -11.45 2.87
N TYR A 79 8.28 -11.00 3.21
CA TYR A 79 9.11 -10.18 2.33
C TYR A 79 9.83 -11.06 1.33
N ALA A 80 9.44 -10.97 0.08
CA ALA A 80 10.03 -11.66 -1.05
C ALA A 80 10.98 -10.71 -1.80
N GLN A 81 12.21 -10.57 -1.29
CA GLN A 81 13.19 -9.64 -1.86
C GLN A 81 13.78 -10.14 -3.17
N ASP A 82 14.03 -11.46 -3.27
CA ASP A 82 14.66 -12.07 -4.43
C ASP A 82 13.60 -12.65 -5.38
N PRO A 83 13.50 -12.14 -6.62
CA PRO A 83 12.58 -12.66 -7.63
C PRO A 83 12.68 -14.17 -7.87
N ALA A 84 13.87 -14.76 -7.70
CA ALA A 84 14.07 -16.20 -7.85
C ALA A 84 13.30 -17.04 -6.81
N THR A 85 12.85 -16.42 -5.72
CA THR A 85 12.10 -17.08 -4.62
C THR A 85 10.58 -17.01 -4.77
N TYR A 86 10.04 -16.15 -5.65
CA TYR A 86 8.60 -15.90 -5.74
C TYR A 86 7.79 -17.19 -5.93
N GLU A 87 8.13 -18.00 -6.93
CA GLU A 87 7.42 -19.25 -7.19
C GLU A 87 7.47 -20.21 -5.99
N THR A 88 8.63 -20.33 -5.35
CA THR A 88 8.81 -21.20 -4.19
C THR A 88 7.96 -20.77 -3.00
N ILE A 89 7.89 -19.44 -2.74
CA ILE A 89 7.07 -18.88 -1.67
C ILE A 89 5.58 -19.19 -1.90
N TYR A 90 5.07 -18.91 -3.10
CA TYR A 90 3.67 -19.17 -3.43
C TYR A 90 3.32 -20.65 -3.39
N ARG A 91 4.19 -21.51 -3.92
CA ARG A 91 4.02 -22.97 -3.86
C ARG A 91 3.98 -23.46 -2.41
N THR A 92 4.89 -22.98 -1.57
CA THR A 92 4.93 -23.35 -0.14
C THR A 92 3.66 -22.97 0.59
N LEU A 93 3.11 -21.78 0.30
CA LEU A 93 1.85 -21.33 0.88
C LEU A 93 0.66 -22.16 0.39
N GLY A 94 0.61 -22.48 -0.90
CA GLY A 94 -0.41 -23.34 -1.48
C GLY A 94 -0.37 -24.75 -0.91
N ASP A 95 0.81 -25.36 -0.83
CA ASP A 95 1.04 -26.70 -0.25
C ASP A 95 0.67 -26.75 1.24
N ALA A 96 0.88 -25.66 1.96
CA ALA A 96 0.46 -25.51 3.35
C ALA A 96 -1.06 -25.32 3.50
N GLY A 97 -1.82 -25.21 2.41
CA GLY A 97 -3.26 -25.02 2.42
C GLY A 97 -3.68 -23.63 2.89
N ALA A 98 -2.93 -22.58 2.53
CA ALA A 98 -3.34 -21.22 2.80
C ALA A 98 -4.74 -20.93 2.24
N ALA A 99 -5.62 -20.37 3.07
CA ALA A 99 -6.96 -20.03 2.66
C ALA A 99 -6.99 -18.86 1.66
N ILE A 100 -6.12 -17.87 1.90
CA ILE A 100 -5.99 -16.68 1.03
C ILE A 100 -4.51 -16.37 0.88
N ILE A 101 -4.09 -16.10 -0.36
CA ILE A 101 -2.76 -15.56 -0.70
C ILE A 101 -2.96 -14.21 -1.37
N ILE A 102 -2.36 -13.18 -0.80
CA ILE A 102 -2.41 -11.80 -1.28
C ILE A 102 -1.03 -11.42 -1.77
N SER A 103 -0.94 -10.79 -2.92
CA SER A 103 0.30 -10.25 -3.44
C SER A 103 0.11 -8.84 -3.97
N THR A 104 1.24 -8.16 -4.21
CA THR A 104 1.23 -6.77 -4.68
C THR A 104 2.18 -6.61 -5.86
N PHE A 105 1.83 -5.68 -6.75
CA PHE A 105 2.64 -5.25 -7.89
C PHE A 105 2.82 -6.31 -9.00
N ASN A 106 3.09 -5.81 -10.20
CA ASN A 106 3.09 -6.63 -11.41
C ASN A 106 4.29 -7.57 -11.55
N GLU A 107 5.39 -7.34 -10.83
CA GLU A 107 6.58 -8.20 -10.88
C GLU A 107 6.33 -9.64 -10.44
N VAL A 108 5.28 -9.87 -9.63
CA VAL A 108 4.89 -11.22 -9.18
C VAL A 108 3.73 -11.82 -9.98
N ALA A 109 3.19 -11.11 -10.97
CA ALA A 109 2.01 -11.55 -11.70
C ALA A 109 2.20 -12.90 -12.41
N GLU A 110 3.35 -13.15 -13.04
CA GLU A 110 3.57 -14.39 -13.79
C GLU A 110 3.63 -15.64 -12.89
N PRO A 111 4.42 -15.71 -11.79
CA PRO A 111 4.36 -16.86 -10.89
C PRO A 111 2.99 -17.00 -10.23
N PHE A 112 2.27 -15.89 -9.98
CA PHE A 112 0.92 -15.91 -9.42
C PHE A 112 -0.08 -16.54 -10.40
N LYS A 113 -0.08 -16.14 -11.68
CA LYS A 113 -0.88 -16.76 -12.75
C LYS A 113 -0.60 -18.25 -12.92
N ALA A 114 0.69 -18.63 -12.90
CA ALA A 114 1.10 -19.99 -13.13
C ALA A 114 0.65 -20.96 -12.02
N LEU A 115 0.64 -20.48 -10.77
CA LEU A 115 0.41 -21.35 -9.61
C LEU A 115 -1.05 -21.38 -9.14
N ALA A 116 -1.78 -20.26 -9.24
CA ALA A 116 -3.16 -20.19 -8.73
C ALA A 116 -4.09 -21.32 -9.23
N PRO A 117 -4.05 -21.74 -10.51
CA PRO A 117 -4.87 -22.84 -10.99
C PRO A 117 -4.59 -24.19 -10.31
N SER A 118 -3.38 -24.39 -9.81
CA SER A 118 -2.95 -25.63 -9.15
C SER A 118 -3.48 -25.75 -7.72
N TYR A 119 -3.98 -24.66 -7.16
CA TYR A 119 -4.51 -24.57 -5.78
C TYR A 119 -5.94 -24.03 -5.77
N PRO A 120 -6.91 -24.74 -6.33
CA PRO A 120 -8.29 -24.24 -6.50
C PRO A 120 -9.02 -23.99 -5.18
N GLY A 121 -8.55 -24.57 -4.07
CA GLY A 121 -9.08 -24.33 -2.72
C GLY A 121 -8.54 -23.06 -2.05
N THR A 122 -7.50 -22.43 -2.61
CA THR A 122 -6.92 -21.19 -2.14
C THR A 122 -7.49 -20.03 -2.95
N LYS A 123 -7.87 -18.95 -2.29
CA LYS A 123 -8.28 -17.69 -2.91
C LYS A 123 -7.05 -16.80 -3.11
N TRP A 124 -6.89 -16.24 -4.29
CA TRP A 124 -5.71 -15.47 -4.66
C TRP A 124 -6.12 -14.03 -4.97
N ILE A 125 -5.45 -13.05 -4.38
CA ILE A 125 -5.71 -11.62 -4.56
C ILE A 125 -4.42 -10.95 -5.02
N GLN A 126 -4.43 -10.39 -6.23
CA GLN A 126 -3.32 -9.59 -6.75
C GLN A 126 -3.69 -8.11 -6.70
N LEU A 127 -3.12 -7.39 -5.75
CA LEU A 127 -3.25 -5.94 -5.67
C LEU A 127 -2.29 -5.27 -6.65
N PHE A 128 -2.70 -4.13 -7.22
CA PHE A 128 -1.95 -3.39 -8.23
C PHE A 128 -1.58 -4.26 -9.44
N ALA A 129 -2.59 -4.73 -10.15
CA ALA A 129 -2.45 -5.59 -11.31
C ALA A 129 -3.47 -5.28 -12.38
N ASP A 130 -3.09 -5.56 -13.62
CA ASP A 130 -4.02 -5.61 -14.74
C ASP A 130 -4.92 -6.86 -14.67
N PRO A 131 -6.06 -6.90 -15.37
CA PRO A 131 -6.87 -8.11 -15.46
C PRO A 131 -6.06 -9.27 -16.06
N PHE A 132 -6.22 -10.47 -15.49
CA PHE A 132 -5.61 -11.66 -16.08
C PHE A 132 -6.47 -12.17 -17.23
N GLU A 133 -5.83 -12.37 -18.36
CA GLU A 133 -6.44 -12.92 -19.56
C GLU A 133 -5.77 -14.28 -19.96
N PRO A 134 -6.51 -15.39 -19.99
CA PRO A 134 -7.89 -15.51 -19.52
C PRO A 134 -8.03 -15.38 -18.00
N ALA A 135 -9.22 -15.02 -17.52
CA ALA A 135 -9.51 -14.94 -16.09
C ALA A 135 -9.31 -16.31 -15.38
N ILE A 136 -8.73 -16.27 -14.19
CA ILE A 136 -8.44 -17.47 -13.38
C ILE A 136 -9.51 -17.60 -12.28
N PRO A 137 -10.28 -18.68 -12.20
CA PRO A 137 -11.49 -18.76 -11.37
C PRO A 137 -11.32 -18.49 -9.88
N ASN A 138 -10.13 -18.71 -9.33
CA ASN A 138 -9.84 -18.47 -7.91
C ASN A 138 -8.92 -17.24 -7.68
N VAL A 139 -8.85 -16.33 -8.65
CA VAL A 139 -8.05 -15.09 -8.57
C VAL A 139 -8.95 -13.86 -8.67
N VAL A 140 -8.65 -12.84 -7.88
CA VAL A 140 -9.11 -11.47 -8.06
C VAL A 140 -7.89 -10.60 -8.31
N THR A 141 -7.94 -9.76 -9.33
CA THR A 141 -6.96 -8.71 -9.59
C THR A 141 -7.57 -7.35 -9.31
N VAL A 142 -6.77 -6.40 -8.82
CA VAL A 142 -7.23 -5.05 -8.43
C VAL A 142 -6.36 -4.00 -9.10
N SER A 143 -6.96 -3.10 -9.85
CA SER A 143 -6.32 -1.90 -10.38
C SER A 143 -6.81 -0.65 -9.65
N TYR A 144 -6.01 0.41 -9.76
CA TYR A 144 -6.22 1.65 -9.03
C TYR A 144 -6.34 2.82 -10.00
N ASP A 145 -7.47 3.52 -9.98
CA ASP A 145 -7.72 4.71 -10.77
C ASP A 145 -7.09 5.96 -10.11
N TYR A 146 -5.79 5.85 -9.78
CA TYR A 146 -5.02 6.88 -9.07
C TYR A 146 -5.01 8.21 -9.83
N TYR A 147 -5.04 8.15 -11.17
CA TYR A 147 -5.13 9.31 -12.04
C TYR A 147 -6.33 10.22 -11.73
N LEU A 148 -7.42 9.69 -11.17
CA LEU A 148 -8.58 10.50 -10.75
C LEU A 148 -8.22 11.43 -9.58
N GLY A 149 -7.44 10.94 -8.62
CA GLY A 149 -6.89 11.75 -7.53
C GLY A 149 -5.90 12.81 -8.05
N CYS A 150 -5.06 12.43 -9.02
CA CYS A 150 -4.13 13.36 -9.67
C CYS A 150 -4.86 14.48 -10.42
N TYR A 151 -6.00 14.20 -11.05
CA TYR A 151 -6.86 15.25 -11.65
C TYR A 151 -7.32 16.25 -10.58
N LEU A 152 -7.80 15.78 -9.42
CA LEU A 152 -8.21 16.65 -8.33
C LEU A 152 -7.05 17.48 -7.79
N SER A 153 -5.84 16.89 -7.68
CA SER A 153 -4.63 17.63 -7.34
C SER A 153 -4.30 18.70 -8.39
N GLY A 154 -4.54 18.43 -9.67
CA GLY A 154 -4.39 19.41 -10.74
C GLY A 154 -5.35 20.59 -10.62
N VAL A 155 -6.63 20.34 -10.31
CA VAL A 155 -7.63 21.37 -10.01
C VAL A 155 -7.17 22.23 -8.83
N PHE A 156 -6.69 21.59 -7.77
CA PHE A 156 -6.17 22.27 -6.59
C PHE A 156 -4.93 23.10 -6.92
N ALA A 157 -3.95 22.53 -7.63
CA ALA A 157 -2.73 23.20 -8.05
C ALA A 157 -2.99 24.47 -8.87
N ALA A 158 -3.97 24.42 -9.79
CA ALA A 158 -4.34 25.58 -10.61
C ALA A 158 -4.86 26.76 -9.77
N LYS A 159 -5.54 26.50 -8.66
CA LYS A 159 -6.03 27.51 -7.72
C LYS A 159 -4.92 27.97 -6.77
N MET A 160 -3.96 27.10 -6.46
CA MET A 160 -2.86 27.40 -5.52
C MET A 160 -1.70 28.14 -6.19
N THR A 161 -1.39 27.85 -7.44
CA THR A 161 -0.25 28.49 -8.12
C THR A 161 -0.43 30.00 -8.30
N THR A 162 0.62 30.74 -7.98
CA THR A 162 0.74 32.20 -8.23
C THR A 162 1.50 32.50 -9.50
N THR A 163 2.39 31.59 -9.89
CA THR A 163 3.24 31.77 -11.09
C THR A 163 2.56 31.27 -12.37
N GLY A 164 1.50 30.45 -12.24
CA GLY A 164 0.89 29.73 -13.36
C GLY A 164 1.76 28.60 -13.88
N LYS A 165 2.77 28.16 -13.12
CA LYS A 165 3.65 27.05 -13.47
C LYS A 165 3.54 25.96 -12.42
N THR A 166 3.22 24.73 -12.84
CA THR A 166 3.13 23.56 -11.97
C THR A 166 3.97 22.42 -12.52
N GLY A 167 4.40 21.53 -11.65
CA GLY A 167 5.24 20.38 -11.96
C GLY A 167 4.61 19.06 -11.53
N PHE A 168 5.04 17.99 -12.19
CA PHE A 168 4.80 16.61 -11.77
C PHE A 168 6.15 15.89 -11.74
N ILE A 169 6.45 15.20 -10.64
CA ILE A 169 7.65 14.36 -10.53
C ILE A 169 7.21 12.93 -10.24
N GLY A 170 7.44 12.05 -11.22
CA GLY A 170 7.21 10.61 -11.09
C GLY A 170 8.50 9.83 -10.79
N GLY A 171 8.36 8.63 -10.22
CA GLY A 171 9.50 7.74 -10.02
C GLY A 171 10.07 7.26 -11.35
N VAL A 172 9.30 6.50 -12.12
CA VAL A 172 9.70 5.96 -13.43
C VAL A 172 8.58 6.22 -14.45
N SER A 173 8.94 6.57 -15.68
CA SER A 173 7.95 6.72 -16.75
C SER A 173 7.43 5.35 -17.17
N ILE A 174 6.28 4.98 -16.64
CA ILE A 174 5.51 3.79 -16.98
C ILE A 174 4.06 4.18 -17.29
N PRO A 175 3.28 3.36 -18.01
CA PRO A 175 1.94 3.72 -18.44
C PRO A 175 1.03 4.29 -17.35
N PRO A 176 0.90 3.72 -16.13
CA PRO A 176 0.08 4.31 -15.07
C PRO A 176 0.54 5.71 -14.66
N LEU A 177 1.84 5.92 -14.41
CA LEU A 177 2.37 7.22 -13.99
C LEU A 177 2.26 8.29 -15.09
N ASN A 178 2.31 7.88 -16.36
CA ASN A 178 2.06 8.80 -17.47
C ASN A 178 0.58 9.22 -17.49
N ALA A 179 -0.35 8.32 -17.16
CA ALA A 179 -1.76 8.66 -17.01
C ALA A 179 -1.99 9.62 -15.84
N ASP A 180 -1.29 9.44 -14.70
CA ASP A 180 -1.35 10.31 -13.54
C ASP A 180 -0.91 11.74 -13.88
N PHE A 181 0.22 11.88 -14.58
CA PHE A 181 0.66 13.19 -15.09
C PHE A 181 -0.35 13.81 -16.03
N ASN A 182 -0.87 13.05 -17.01
CA ASN A 182 -1.82 13.58 -17.98
C ASN A 182 -3.14 14.02 -17.31
N ALA A 183 -3.60 13.29 -16.31
CA ALA A 183 -4.77 13.65 -15.52
C ALA A 183 -4.51 14.89 -14.66
N PHE A 184 -3.37 14.98 -13.98
CA PHE A 184 -2.95 16.19 -13.27
C PHE A 184 -2.96 17.42 -14.19
N LYS A 185 -2.33 17.30 -15.36
CA LYS A 185 -2.30 18.36 -16.37
C LYS A 185 -3.72 18.74 -16.83
N ALA A 186 -4.59 17.76 -17.09
CA ALA A 186 -5.98 18.01 -17.44
C ALA A 186 -6.74 18.74 -16.33
N GLY A 187 -6.52 18.38 -15.06
CA GLY A 187 -7.06 19.08 -13.90
C GLY A 187 -6.59 20.52 -13.81
N VAL A 188 -5.29 20.78 -13.99
CA VAL A 188 -4.76 22.16 -14.05
C VAL A 188 -5.42 22.97 -15.15
N HIS A 189 -5.48 22.43 -16.37
CA HIS A 189 -6.03 23.14 -17.53
C HIS A 189 -7.55 23.33 -17.47
N SER A 190 -8.27 22.51 -16.71
CA SER A 190 -9.72 22.70 -16.50
C SER A 190 -10.05 24.01 -15.78
N ILE A 191 -9.11 24.53 -14.96
CA ILE A 191 -9.24 25.77 -14.20
C ILE A 191 -8.42 26.91 -14.81
N LYS A 192 -7.21 26.60 -15.26
CA LYS A 192 -6.23 27.59 -15.79
C LYS A 192 -5.65 27.10 -17.11
N PRO A 193 -6.35 27.28 -18.23
CA PRO A 193 -5.97 26.71 -19.55
C PRO A 193 -4.57 27.10 -20.02
N ASP A 194 -4.09 28.30 -19.66
CA ASP A 194 -2.79 28.83 -20.07
C ASP A 194 -1.64 28.48 -19.11
N ALA A 195 -1.89 27.70 -18.05
CA ALA A 195 -0.86 27.30 -17.11
C ALA A 195 0.17 26.39 -17.77
N SER A 196 1.45 26.58 -17.39
CA SER A 196 2.53 25.68 -17.77
C SER A 196 2.54 24.47 -16.85
N VAL A 197 2.49 23.26 -17.40
CA VAL A 197 2.54 22.00 -16.66
C VAL A 197 3.63 21.12 -17.25
N ILE A 198 4.66 20.83 -16.48
CA ILE A 198 5.80 19.99 -16.93
C ILE A 198 5.96 18.76 -16.04
N ALA A 199 6.39 17.65 -16.66
CA ALA A 199 6.75 16.42 -15.95
C ALA A 199 8.26 16.19 -15.97
N ALA A 200 8.75 15.54 -14.92
CA ALA A 200 10.04 14.86 -14.88
C ALA A 200 9.91 13.53 -14.17
N PHE A 201 10.83 12.62 -14.45
CA PHE A 201 10.89 11.30 -13.82
C PHE A 201 12.27 11.09 -13.24
N ALA A 202 12.34 10.65 -11.99
CA ALA A 202 13.59 10.44 -11.28
C ALA A 202 14.40 9.23 -11.82
N GLY A 203 13.74 8.31 -12.52
CA GLY A 203 14.31 7.05 -12.98
C GLY A 203 14.31 5.97 -11.87
N SER A 204 13.80 6.30 -10.67
CA SER A 204 13.76 5.40 -9.51
C SER A 204 12.65 5.82 -8.55
N PHE A 205 12.09 4.84 -7.82
CA PHE A 205 11.21 5.08 -6.69
C PHE A 205 11.97 5.16 -5.34
N GLN A 206 13.31 5.01 -5.36
CA GLN A 206 14.16 4.86 -4.18
C GLN A 206 15.36 5.83 -4.18
N ASP A 207 15.25 6.98 -4.84
CA ASP A 207 16.35 7.96 -4.96
C ASP A 207 15.93 9.37 -4.52
N PRO A 208 15.92 9.65 -3.19
CA PRO A 208 15.61 10.98 -2.67
C PRO A 208 16.57 12.06 -3.16
N ALA A 209 17.84 11.73 -3.39
CA ALA A 209 18.82 12.72 -3.86
C ALA A 209 18.48 13.22 -5.26
N LYS A 210 18.09 12.32 -6.17
CA LYS A 210 17.62 12.68 -7.50
C LYS A 210 16.30 13.43 -7.47
N GLY A 211 15.38 13.03 -6.58
CA GLY A 211 14.13 13.77 -6.34
C GLY A 211 14.38 15.21 -5.92
N GLN A 212 15.31 15.45 -4.98
CA GLN A 212 15.68 16.79 -4.54
C GLN A 212 16.29 17.64 -5.67
N GLU A 213 17.22 17.06 -6.45
CA GLU A 213 17.85 17.75 -7.59
C GLU A 213 16.79 18.24 -8.60
N ILE A 214 15.88 17.35 -9.02
CA ILE A 214 14.82 17.68 -10.00
C ILE A 214 13.87 18.75 -9.44
N ALA A 215 13.40 18.57 -8.19
CA ALA A 215 12.50 19.52 -7.57
C ALA A 215 13.14 20.90 -7.38
N ALA A 216 14.39 20.97 -6.94
CA ALA A 216 15.13 22.22 -6.81
C ALA A 216 15.24 22.96 -8.16
N GLN A 217 15.54 22.22 -9.25
CA GLN A 217 15.56 22.80 -10.60
C GLN A 217 14.20 23.35 -11.00
N MET A 218 13.12 22.57 -10.82
CA MET A 218 11.76 23.01 -11.15
C MET A 218 11.36 24.28 -10.38
N TYR A 219 11.62 24.32 -9.07
CA TYR A 219 11.34 25.50 -8.25
C TYR A 219 12.18 26.72 -8.69
N ASN A 220 13.42 26.52 -9.10
CA ASN A 220 14.29 27.61 -9.62
C ASN A 220 13.78 28.12 -10.97
N ASP A 221 13.13 27.30 -11.79
CA ASP A 221 12.49 27.68 -13.06
C ASP A 221 11.13 28.37 -12.85
N GLY A 222 10.73 28.58 -11.60
CA GLY A 222 9.55 29.34 -11.20
C GLY A 222 8.29 28.50 -11.03
N ILE A 223 8.40 27.18 -11.00
CA ILE A 223 7.30 26.31 -10.54
C ILE A 223 7.10 26.56 -9.05
N ASP A 224 5.87 26.68 -8.60
CA ASP A 224 5.54 26.89 -7.20
C ASP A 224 4.68 25.78 -6.60
N TYR A 225 4.19 24.83 -7.42
CA TYR A 225 3.46 23.65 -6.99
C TYR A 225 3.95 22.40 -7.74
N ILE A 226 4.32 21.36 -7.00
CA ILE A 226 4.73 20.05 -7.55
C ILE A 226 3.81 18.95 -7.01
N GLN A 227 3.21 18.16 -7.90
CA GLN A 227 2.61 16.87 -7.57
C GLN A 227 3.66 15.78 -7.72
N THR A 228 3.72 14.86 -6.76
CA THR A 228 4.63 13.71 -6.85
C THR A 228 3.89 12.38 -7.00
N ASP A 229 4.56 11.42 -7.64
CA ASP A 229 4.27 10.00 -7.59
C ASP A 229 5.59 9.23 -7.69
N ALA A 230 6.39 9.29 -6.62
CA ALA A 230 7.77 8.80 -6.65
C ALA A 230 8.19 8.01 -5.39
N ALA A 231 7.24 7.59 -4.54
CA ALA A 231 7.47 6.76 -3.36
C ALA A 231 8.54 7.33 -2.41
N ALA A 232 9.61 6.56 -2.07
CA ALA A 232 10.67 7.03 -1.17
C ALA A 232 11.47 8.22 -1.75
N THR A 233 11.47 8.42 -3.06
CA THR A 233 12.06 9.58 -3.73
C THR A 233 11.40 10.90 -3.32
N ASP A 234 10.14 10.88 -2.87
CA ASP A 234 9.39 12.05 -2.40
C ASP A 234 10.08 12.77 -1.23
N GLY A 235 10.82 12.05 -0.40
CA GLY A 235 11.56 12.65 0.72
C GLY A 235 12.50 13.77 0.28
N GLY A 236 13.18 13.61 -0.86
CA GLY A 236 14.03 14.63 -1.45
C GLY A 236 13.24 15.80 -2.06
N ILE A 237 12.10 15.50 -2.68
CA ILE A 237 11.23 16.51 -3.27
C ILE A 237 10.65 17.43 -2.17
N ILE A 238 10.22 16.84 -1.05
CA ILE A 238 9.74 17.57 0.12
C ILE A 238 10.89 18.43 0.71
N ALA A 239 12.10 17.88 0.78
CA ALA A 239 13.27 18.64 1.26
C ALA A 239 13.53 19.89 0.41
N ALA A 240 13.47 19.78 -0.93
CA ALA A 240 13.60 20.92 -1.83
C ALA A 240 12.47 21.96 -1.66
N ALA A 241 11.23 21.49 -1.38
CA ALA A 241 10.12 22.40 -1.10
C ALA A 241 10.35 23.19 0.21
N ASN A 242 10.91 22.54 1.24
CA ASN A 242 11.19 23.17 2.53
C ASN A 242 12.27 24.26 2.49
N GLU A 243 13.11 24.31 1.45
CA GLU A 243 14.21 25.28 1.36
C GLU A 243 13.73 26.73 1.24
N LYS A 244 12.50 26.95 0.76
CA LYS A 244 11.98 28.30 0.56
C LYS A 244 10.46 28.33 0.78
N GLU A 245 10.02 29.31 1.55
CA GLU A 245 8.59 29.57 1.76
C GLU A 245 7.87 29.88 0.43
N GLY A 246 6.65 29.39 0.30
CA GLY A 246 5.84 29.53 -0.92
C GLY A 246 6.03 28.41 -1.93
N ARG A 247 7.01 27.51 -1.77
CA ARG A 247 7.08 26.27 -2.52
C ARG A 247 6.07 25.28 -1.94
N MET A 248 5.31 24.63 -2.81
CA MET A 248 4.25 23.71 -2.43
C MET A 248 4.47 22.35 -3.07
N VAL A 249 4.19 21.29 -2.32
CA VAL A 249 4.26 19.92 -2.80
C VAL A 249 3.03 19.13 -2.37
N SER A 250 2.56 18.24 -3.23
CA SER A 250 1.54 17.24 -2.94
C SER A 250 2.15 15.85 -3.15
N CYS A 251 2.05 14.98 -2.16
CA CYS A 251 2.69 13.67 -2.14
C CYS A 251 1.69 12.51 -2.09
N LEU A 252 2.11 11.33 -1.59
CA LEU A 252 1.37 10.07 -1.69
C LEU A 252 0.70 9.63 -0.38
N ALA A 253 1.30 9.92 0.78
CA ALA A 253 0.89 9.25 2.00
C ALA A 253 0.83 10.17 3.24
N PRO A 254 -0.11 9.92 4.18
CA PRO A 254 -0.23 10.71 5.42
C PRO A 254 1.03 10.70 6.27
N GLY A 255 1.85 9.63 6.24
CA GLY A 255 3.12 9.54 6.96
C GLY A 255 4.14 10.60 6.55
N GLN A 256 3.98 11.22 5.38
CA GLN A 256 4.87 12.25 4.85
C GLN A 256 4.56 13.66 5.38
N TYR A 257 3.40 13.92 5.96
CA TYR A 257 2.99 15.27 6.41
C TYR A 257 4.01 15.94 7.34
N ALA A 258 4.60 15.16 8.26
CA ALA A 258 5.58 15.68 9.21
C ALA A 258 6.91 16.12 8.56
N LEU A 259 7.21 15.65 7.34
CA LEU A 259 8.42 16.00 6.61
C LEU A 259 8.36 17.41 6.00
N GLY A 260 7.15 17.92 5.74
CA GLY A 260 6.93 19.22 5.12
C GLY A 260 5.78 20.01 5.73
N PRO A 261 5.82 20.38 7.03
CA PRO A 261 4.67 20.97 7.73
C PRO A 261 4.22 22.32 7.15
N LYS A 262 5.09 23.01 6.40
CA LYS A 262 4.81 24.30 5.77
C LYS A 262 4.81 24.27 4.24
N SER A 263 5.11 23.13 3.63
CA SER A 263 5.25 22.98 2.18
C SER A 263 4.42 21.82 1.61
N LEU A 264 4.23 20.72 2.38
CA LEU A 264 3.41 19.59 1.98
C LEU A 264 1.94 19.90 2.25
N ILE A 265 1.27 20.36 1.20
CA ILE A 265 -0.05 21.00 1.29
C ILE A 265 -1.21 20.02 1.15
N SER A 266 -0.97 18.90 0.48
CA SER A 266 -1.95 17.84 0.23
C SER A 266 -1.26 16.53 -0.12
N ILE A 267 -2.04 15.48 -0.20
CA ILE A 267 -1.64 14.21 -0.81
C ILE A 267 -2.72 13.75 -1.79
N VAL A 268 -2.31 12.99 -2.80
CA VAL A 268 -3.17 12.05 -3.47
C VAL A 268 -2.92 10.72 -2.79
N GLY A 269 -3.78 10.38 -1.85
CA GLY A 269 -3.64 9.17 -1.05
C GLY A 269 -3.99 7.93 -1.85
N LEU A 270 -3.20 6.87 -1.68
CA LEU A 270 -3.50 5.53 -2.12
C LEU A 270 -3.28 4.59 -0.93
N ASP A 271 -4.38 4.18 -0.30
CA ASP A 271 -4.33 3.32 0.88
C ASP A 271 -4.44 1.85 0.47
N PHE A 272 -3.29 1.22 0.21
CA PHE A 272 -3.21 -0.21 -0.05
C PHE A 272 -3.69 -1.07 1.12
N GLY A 273 -3.59 -0.56 2.35
CA GLY A 273 -4.09 -1.26 3.53
C GLY A 273 -5.61 -1.37 3.51
N VAL A 274 -6.32 -0.27 3.19
CA VAL A 274 -7.78 -0.28 3.03
C VAL A 274 -8.19 -1.18 1.85
N SER A 275 -7.46 -1.15 0.75
CA SER A 275 -7.70 -2.04 -0.38
C SER A 275 -7.56 -3.52 0.02
N LEU A 276 -6.45 -3.88 0.67
CA LEU A 276 -6.24 -5.23 1.20
C LEU A 276 -7.36 -5.64 2.16
N TYR A 277 -7.74 -4.75 3.07
CA TYR A 277 -8.80 -5.01 4.05
C TYR A 277 -10.13 -5.30 3.37
N ASN A 278 -10.52 -4.50 2.38
CA ASN A 278 -11.77 -4.65 1.64
C ASN A 278 -11.80 -5.98 0.87
N GLU A 279 -10.75 -6.26 0.10
CA GLU A 279 -10.69 -7.48 -0.73
C GLU A 279 -10.57 -8.75 0.12
N THR A 280 -9.80 -8.69 1.22
CA THR A 280 -9.70 -9.82 2.15
C THR A 280 -11.02 -10.04 2.88
N THR A 281 -11.76 -8.98 3.24
CA THR A 281 -13.09 -9.09 3.85
C THR A 281 -14.06 -9.80 2.92
N LYS A 282 -14.09 -9.46 1.63
CA LYS A 282 -14.87 -10.19 0.61
C LYS A 282 -14.42 -11.65 0.55
N ALA A 283 -13.11 -11.90 0.58
CA ALA A 283 -12.55 -13.24 0.45
C ALA A 283 -12.85 -14.15 1.66
N VAL A 284 -12.88 -13.65 2.88
CA VAL A 284 -13.28 -14.45 4.05
C VAL A 284 -14.80 -14.62 4.15
N GLY A 285 -15.56 -13.78 3.48
CA GLY A 285 -17.04 -13.79 3.47
C GLY A 285 -17.65 -14.61 2.33
N PRO A 286 -18.98 -14.63 2.26
CA PRO A 286 -19.73 -15.31 1.20
C PRO A 286 -19.72 -14.54 -0.13
N GLU A 287 -19.27 -13.29 -0.14
CA GLU A 287 -19.32 -12.41 -1.31
C GLU A 287 -18.17 -12.65 -2.30
N TRP A 288 -17.26 -13.57 -1.99
CA TRP A 288 -16.13 -13.88 -2.85
C TRP A 288 -16.57 -14.33 -4.24
N LYS A 289 -16.05 -13.66 -5.25
CA LYS A 289 -16.20 -14.03 -6.65
C LYS A 289 -14.81 -13.98 -7.30
N GLY A 290 -14.19 -15.15 -7.45
CA GLY A 290 -12.95 -15.26 -8.20
C GLY A 290 -13.19 -15.18 -9.71
N GLY A 291 -12.12 -14.96 -10.46
CA GLY A 291 -12.18 -14.73 -11.90
C GLY A 291 -12.64 -13.31 -12.27
N THR A 292 -12.52 -12.35 -11.34
CA THR A 292 -12.91 -10.95 -11.55
C THR A 292 -11.73 -10.00 -11.48
N HIS A 293 -11.91 -8.84 -12.08
CA HIS A 293 -11.05 -7.69 -11.96
C HIS A 293 -11.82 -6.55 -11.30
N GLU A 294 -11.24 -5.98 -10.25
CA GLU A 294 -11.84 -4.87 -9.50
C GLU A 294 -11.10 -3.57 -9.83
N HIS A 295 -11.86 -2.52 -10.15
CA HIS A 295 -11.35 -1.16 -10.27
C HIS A 295 -11.60 -0.40 -8.98
N THR A 296 -10.56 0.21 -8.43
CA THR A 296 -10.64 0.97 -7.19
C THR A 296 -10.26 2.42 -7.45
N GLY A 297 -11.22 3.32 -7.27
CA GLY A 297 -11.06 4.76 -7.53
C GLY A 297 -11.59 5.63 -6.41
N LEU A 298 -11.94 6.87 -6.76
CA LEU A 298 -12.56 7.83 -5.83
C LEU A 298 -13.85 7.28 -5.22
N GLY A 299 -14.11 7.64 -3.96
CA GLY A 299 -15.31 7.21 -3.23
C GLY A 299 -15.22 5.82 -2.59
N THR A 300 -14.13 5.08 -2.81
CA THR A 300 -13.90 3.74 -2.24
C THR A 300 -13.19 3.78 -0.88
N GLY A 301 -12.68 4.94 -0.47
CA GLY A 301 -11.81 5.11 0.70
C GLY A 301 -10.35 4.69 0.44
N VAL A 302 -10.04 4.20 -0.76
CA VAL A 302 -8.69 3.76 -1.14
C VAL A 302 -7.91 4.89 -1.81
N ILE A 303 -8.56 5.59 -2.74
CA ILE A 303 -7.94 6.73 -3.45
C ILE A 303 -8.72 7.99 -3.11
N ASP A 304 -7.98 9.02 -2.73
CA ASP A 304 -8.55 10.35 -2.55
C ASP A 304 -7.50 11.46 -2.62
N PHE A 305 -7.95 12.67 -2.98
CA PHE A 305 -7.20 13.90 -2.75
C PHE A 305 -7.50 14.41 -1.34
N ILE A 306 -6.48 14.52 -0.49
CA ILE A 306 -6.62 14.85 0.93
C ILE A 306 -5.72 16.05 1.25
N PRO A 307 -6.30 17.19 1.71
CA PRO A 307 -5.51 18.31 2.20
C PRO A 307 -4.74 17.91 3.47
N SER A 308 -3.53 18.43 3.62
CA SER A 308 -2.69 18.16 4.78
C SER A 308 -3.23 18.84 6.04
N PRO A 309 -3.61 18.07 7.09
CA PRO A 309 -4.02 18.65 8.37
C PRO A 309 -2.85 19.36 9.05
N VAL A 310 -1.64 18.89 8.88
CA VAL A 310 -0.43 19.52 9.45
C VAL A 310 -0.16 20.86 8.79
N PHE A 311 -0.30 20.95 7.46
CA PHE A 311 -0.20 22.23 6.75
C PHE A 311 -1.31 23.20 7.18
N ALA A 312 -2.53 22.72 7.38
CA ALA A 312 -3.64 23.56 7.85
C ALA A 312 -3.37 24.22 9.21
N GLU A 313 -2.59 23.55 10.06
CA GLU A 313 -2.20 24.07 11.38
C GLU A 313 -0.93 24.94 11.34
N GLN A 314 0.07 24.58 10.54
CA GLN A 314 1.43 25.13 10.60
C GLN A 314 1.84 25.88 9.35
N GLY A 315 1.08 25.77 8.27
CA GLY A 315 1.34 26.44 7.00
C GLY A 315 1.13 27.95 7.05
N PRO A 316 1.69 28.70 6.07
CA PRO A 316 1.49 30.13 5.98
C PRO A 316 0.00 30.52 5.89
N PRO A 317 -0.47 31.51 6.67
CA PRO A 317 -1.89 31.88 6.72
C PRO A 317 -2.50 32.22 5.35
N GLU A 318 -1.73 32.88 4.50
CA GLU A 318 -2.18 33.25 3.14
C GLU A 318 -2.39 32.04 2.25
N LEU A 319 -1.49 31.05 2.32
CA LEU A 319 -1.64 29.80 1.59
C LEU A 319 -2.79 28.95 2.13
N ASN A 320 -3.00 28.95 3.45
CA ASN A 320 -4.15 28.29 4.07
C ASN A 320 -5.49 28.91 3.66
N ALA A 321 -5.57 30.23 3.56
CA ALA A 321 -6.77 30.91 3.06
C ALA A 321 -7.07 30.50 1.61
N ARG A 322 -6.05 30.52 0.75
CA ARG A 322 -6.16 30.11 -0.65
C ARG A 322 -6.52 28.62 -0.79
N ALA A 323 -5.94 27.75 0.04
CA ALA A 323 -6.25 26.33 0.05
C ALA A 323 -7.72 26.05 0.35
N LYS A 324 -8.33 26.79 1.31
CA LYS A 324 -9.77 26.67 1.61
C LYS A 324 -10.65 27.02 0.40
N GLU A 325 -10.29 28.07 -0.34
CA GLU A 325 -11.01 28.43 -1.57
C GLU A 325 -10.79 27.39 -2.69
N ALA A 326 -9.56 26.89 -2.82
CA ALA A 326 -9.22 25.87 -3.81
C ALA A 326 -10.01 24.57 -3.58
N LEU A 327 -10.20 24.16 -2.33
CA LEU A 327 -10.95 22.95 -1.97
C LEU A 327 -12.39 22.98 -2.45
N VAL A 328 -13.03 24.16 -2.56
CA VAL A 328 -14.38 24.26 -3.11
C VAL A 328 -14.43 23.77 -4.56
N GLU A 329 -13.44 24.10 -5.36
CA GLU A 329 -13.37 23.61 -6.75
C GLU A 329 -13.00 22.12 -6.83
N VAL A 330 -12.14 21.65 -5.92
CA VAL A 330 -11.82 20.22 -5.81
C VAL A 330 -13.08 19.40 -5.51
N GLU A 331 -13.92 19.83 -4.56
CA GLU A 331 -15.17 19.13 -4.22
C GLU A 331 -16.17 19.14 -5.37
N LYS A 332 -16.28 20.23 -6.14
CA LYS A 332 -17.08 20.24 -7.36
C LYS A 332 -16.57 19.26 -8.40
N ALA A 333 -15.25 19.23 -8.61
CA ALA A 333 -14.64 18.31 -9.56
C ALA A 333 -14.82 16.84 -9.10
N ARG A 334 -14.66 16.57 -7.80
CA ARG A 334 -14.92 15.26 -7.20
C ARG A 334 -16.36 14.80 -7.46
N ALA A 335 -17.31 15.64 -7.16
CA ALA A 335 -18.72 15.34 -7.41
C ALA A 335 -18.99 15.04 -8.89
N GLY A 336 -18.41 15.86 -9.79
CA GLY A 336 -18.55 15.67 -11.23
C GLY A 336 -17.88 14.40 -11.76
N ILE A 337 -16.78 13.95 -11.14
CA ILE A 337 -16.17 12.64 -11.50
C ILE A 337 -17.07 11.50 -11.03
N LEU A 338 -17.57 11.58 -9.79
CA LEU A 338 -18.40 10.52 -9.21
C LEU A 338 -19.77 10.38 -9.88
N ASP A 339 -20.36 11.46 -10.35
CA ASP A 339 -21.64 11.43 -11.11
C ASP A 339 -21.45 11.24 -12.61
N GLY A 340 -20.19 11.18 -13.10
CA GLY A 340 -19.83 10.96 -14.50
C GLY A 340 -19.97 12.17 -15.42
N SER A 341 -20.28 13.37 -14.90
CA SER A 341 -20.34 14.62 -15.69
C SER A 341 -18.94 15.11 -16.07
N ILE A 342 -17.93 14.79 -15.26
CA ILE A 342 -16.51 14.99 -15.60
C ILE A 342 -15.88 13.66 -15.96
N LYS A 343 -15.40 13.54 -17.21
CA LYS A 343 -14.64 12.38 -17.69
C LYS A 343 -13.16 12.73 -17.70
N VAL A 344 -12.42 12.20 -16.75
CA VAL A 344 -10.97 12.37 -16.69
C VAL A 344 -10.32 11.49 -17.77
N PRO A 345 -9.46 12.03 -18.65
CA PRO A 345 -8.80 11.24 -19.67
C PRO A 345 -7.79 10.27 -19.03
N PHE A 346 -7.86 9.00 -19.41
CA PHE A 346 -6.83 8.00 -19.11
C PHE A 346 -5.89 7.90 -20.34
N ASN A 347 -4.78 8.63 -20.29
CA ASN A 347 -3.79 8.67 -21.37
C ASN A 347 -2.42 8.26 -20.82
N THR A 348 -1.90 7.16 -21.30
CA THR A 348 -0.65 6.54 -20.86
C THR A 348 0.60 6.97 -21.65
N THR A 349 0.44 7.86 -22.63
CA THR A 349 1.55 8.41 -23.42
C THR A 349 1.93 9.81 -22.94
N LEU A 350 3.22 10.16 -23.00
CA LEU A 350 3.76 11.49 -22.67
C LEU A 350 3.80 12.39 -23.91
#